data_b016a7204af731e5600515f28b5d5ac5
#
_entry.id   b016a7204af731e5600515f28b5d5ac5
#
_cell.length_a   1.000
_cell.length_b   1.000
_cell.length_c   1.000
_cell.angle_alpha   90.00
_cell.angle_beta   90.00
_cell.angle_gamma   90.00
#
_symmetry.space_group_name_H-M   'P 1'
#
loop_
_entity.id
_entity.type
_entity.pdbx_description
1 polymer ?
#
loop_
_entity_poly.entity_id
_entity_poly.type
_entity_poly.pdbx_seq_one_letter_code
_entity_poly.pdbx_strand_id
1 'polypeptide(L)'
;MSLRFCFGPSGSGKSHRIYEEIMQRAAEEPGRNFLIIVPDQFTMQTQKDLVIRSDRDGILNIDVLSFGRLSHRILEEVGTKEMPVLDDTGKSLVLQKVAADLKEQLPAMGSLLHKQGYIHEVKSAISEFMQYGISTQDMDKLITSAQKRGALAMKLKDLKTLYRGFQDYIRDHFITTEETLDVLRRSLSKSKILKGSVVVFDGFTGFTPIQNRLIQELMRVCAETIVTVTIGVGEDPYKMDGEQKLFHLSKKTVADLEKLAAEAEVERGEDLFVKGGPNRFAKAPALHYLEQNLFRYQYEPYAGEQQEIHMFEALSPREEVHQTALYIRHLIREQGMTYRDIAVVIGDLEGYASYVETEFGQLEIPCFLDRTRGIVLNPMIEYIKSALQLYIKDFSYDTVFHFLRSGMADISREEIDELENYVIRTGARGYRTYSRLFTRRTEEMQENAEGSEQAEEKTMERLNRIRQQFMDAVEILHMGSQEKAGDYVSHLYDFLEQNQVQQKLLNYQQQFEKEGDLSRAREYAQIYRLVMDLLDPVYELLGDMERTRLKQVKVLFFLGVNDGNIPKNASKGGIISDMDREFLIESGTEMAPSPRQQMYIQRLYLYLNMTK
;
A
#
# COMPACT_ATOMS: atom_id res chain seq x y z
N MET A 1 -37.02 -1.90 -5.80
CA MET A 1 -35.59 -1.57 -5.73
C MET A 1 -35.47 -0.07 -5.87
N SER A 2 -34.74 0.60 -4.96
CA SER A 2 -34.63 2.07 -4.99
C SER A 2 -33.23 2.55 -4.72
N LEU A 3 -32.85 3.71 -5.31
CA LEU A 3 -31.65 4.46 -5.00
C LEU A 3 -32.05 5.75 -4.26
N ARG A 4 -31.39 6.05 -3.14
CA ARG A 4 -31.60 7.25 -2.34
C ARG A 4 -30.27 7.85 -1.92
N PHE A 5 -30.17 9.17 -1.92
CA PHE A 5 -29.00 9.88 -1.40
C PHE A 5 -29.25 10.50 -0.03
N CYS A 6 -28.18 10.61 0.76
CA CYS A 6 -28.14 11.39 1.96
C CYS A 6 -27.10 12.51 1.82
N PHE A 7 -27.57 13.72 1.62
CA PHE A 7 -26.77 14.91 1.37
C PHE A 7 -26.52 15.73 2.63
N GLY A 8 -25.38 16.40 2.70
CA GLY A 8 -25.09 17.39 3.73
C GLY A 8 -23.60 17.78 3.76
N PRO A 9 -23.25 18.90 4.40
CA PRO A 9 -21.87 19.35 4.53
C PRO A 9 -21.04 18.42 5.43
N SER A 10 -19.73 18.65 5.46
CA SER A 10 -18.86 17.92 6.39
C SER A 10 -19.27 18.20 7.83
N GLY A 11 -19.25 17.18 8.69
CA GLY A 11 -19.65 17.33 10.10
C GLY A 11 -21.14 17.51 10.37
N SER A 12 -22.01 17.49 9.35
CA SER A 12 -23.47 17.67 9.51
C SER A 12 -24.19 16.50 10.19
N GLY A 13 -23.51 15.36 10.37
CA GLY A 13 -24.10 14.16 10.97
C GLY A 13 -24.79 13.21 10.00
N LYS A 14 -24.48 13.25 8.71
CA LYS A 14 -25.03 12.32 7.69
C LYS A 14 -24.93 10.86 8.12
N SER A 15 -23.71 10.39 8.40
CA SER A 15 -23.47 9.00 8.83
C SER A 15 -24.23 8.67 10.09
N HIS A 16 -24.25 9.59 11.07
CA HIS A 16 -25.01 9.42 12.32
C HIS A 16 -26.50 9.19 12.03
N ARG A 17 -27.10 10.04 11.22
CA ARG A 17 -28.52 9.95 10.86
C ARG A 17 -28.87 8.66 10.13
N ILE A 18 -28.03 8.25 9.18
CA ILE A 18 -28.24 6.99 8.45
C ILE A 18 -28.05 5.78 9.38
N TYR A 19 -27.04 5.81 10.25
CA TYR A 19 -26.81 4.70 11.20
C TYR A 19 -27.97 4.55 12.20
N GLU A 20 -28.54 5.64 12.72
CA GLU A 20 -29.75 5.60 13.54
C GLU A 20 -30.92 4.99 12.79
N GLU A 21 -31.17 5.42 11.54
CA GLU A 21 -32.23 4.88 10.70
C GLU A 21 -32.02 3.36 10.47
N ILE A 22 -30.79 2.94 10.12
CA ILE A 22 -30.49 1.53 9.87
C ILE A 22 -30.64 0.70 11.15
N MET A 23 -30.17 1.17 12.29
CA MET A 23 -30.33 0.46 13.56
C MET A 23 -31.81 0.29 13.95
N GLN A 24 -32.62 1.33 13.78
CA GLN A 24 -34.05 1.24 14.01
C GLN A 24 -34.70 0.22 13.08
N ARG A 25 -34.46 0.32 11.78
CA ARG A 25 -35.01 -0.61 10.79
C ARG A 25 -34.53 -2.05 11.00
N ALA A 26 -33.28 -2.24 11.40
CA ALA A 26 -32.75 -3.56 11.71
C ALA A 26 -33.42 -4.21 12.92
N ALA A 27 -33.85 -3.41 13.89
CA ALA A 27 -34.62 -3.88 15.04
C ALA A 27 -36.08 -4.24 14.67
N GLU A 28 -36.68 -3.48 13.76
CA GLU A 28 -38.05 -3.70 13.25
C GLU A 28 -38.14 -4.85 12.24
N GLU A 29 -37.07 -5.10 11.48
CA GLU A 29 -37.01 -6.09 10.40
C GLU A 29 -35.86 -7.11 10.64
N PRO A 30 -35.95 -7.97 11.66
CA PRO A 30 -34.84 -8.88 12.03
C PRO A 30 -34.49 -9.94 10.97
N GLY A 31 -35.38 -10.19 10.03
CA GLY A 31 -35.15 -11.11 8.90
C GLY A 31 -34.49 -10.47 7.67
N ARG A 32 -34.26 -9.15 7.69
CA ARG A 32 -33.63 -8.42 6.60
C ARG A 32 -32.16 -8.12 6.94
N ASN A 33 -31.27 -8.27 5.95
CA ASN A 33 -29.87 -7.90 6.10
C ASN A 33 -29.67 -6.42 5.74
N PHE A 34 -28.83 -5.75 6.54
CA PHE A 34 -28.38 -4.38 6.33
C PHE A 34 -26.88 -4.39 6.17
N LEU A 35 -26.36 -3.93 5.04
CA LEU A 35 -24.93 -3.90 4.76
C LEU A 35 -24.46 -2.46 4.66
N ILE A 36 -23.51 -2.07 5.49
CA ILE A 36 -22.88 -0.75 5.47
C ILE A 36 -21.51 -0.91 4.84
N ILE A 37 -21.35 -0.40 3.65
CA ILE A 37 -20.11 -0.43 2.89
C ILE A 37 -19.36 0.87 3.15
N VAL A 38 -18.13 0.74 3.65
CA VAL A 38 -17.24 1.87 3.97
C VAL A 38 -15.84 1.61 3.40
N PRO A 39 -15.00 2.62 3.21
CA PRO A 39 -13.58 2.43 2.92
C PRO A 39 -12.91 1.53 3.95
N ASP A 40 -11.91 0.72 3.53
CA ASP A 40 -11.29 -0.31 4.36
C ASP A 40 -10.82 0.19 5.73
N GLN A 41 -10.21 1.39 5.77
CA GLN A 41 -9.71 2.00 7.00
C GLN A 41 -10.80 2.35 8.01
N PHE A 42 -12.06 2.49 7.60
CA PHE A 42 -13.16 2.87 8.48
C PHE A 42 -14.00 1.70 9.00
N THR A 43 -13.79 0.48 8.49
CA THR A 43 -14.63 -0.68 8.84
C THR A 43 -14.68 -0.95 10.35
N MET A 44 -13.52 -1.01 11.00
CA MET A 44 -13.43 -1.27 12.45
C MET A 44 -14.04 -0.16 13.28
N GLN A 45 -13.79 1.11 12.91
CA GLN A 45 -14.34 2.26 13.63
C GLN A 45 -15.86 2.32 13.50
N THR A 46 -16.37 2.16 12.28
CA THR A 46 -17.82 2.15 12.01
C THR A 46 -18.52 1.02 12.76
N GLN A 47 -17.94 -0.19 12.76
CA GLN A 47 -18.49 -1.32 13.51
C GLN A 47 -18.55 -1.03 15.02
N LYS A 48 -17.47 -0.49 15.57
CA LYS A 48 -17.40 -0.09 16.97
C LYS A 48 -18.45 0.98 17.31
N ASP A 49 -18.59 2.00 16.46
CA ASP A 49 -19.55 3.09 16.67
C ASP A 49 -20.99 2.57 16.66
N LEU A 50 -21.33 1.61 15.80
CA LEU A 50 -22.66 0.99 15.76
C LEU A 50 -22.92 0.14 17.00
N VAL A 51 -21.94 -0.65 17.47
CA VAL A 51 -22.09 -1.46 18.69
C VAL A 51 -22.28 -0.58 19.93
N ILE A 52 -21.49 0.50 20.07
CA ILE A 52 -21.61 1.44 21.20
C ILE A 52 -22.98 2.13 21.22
N ARG A 53 -23.58 2.38 20.06
CA ARG A 53 -24.90 3.02 19.91
C ARG A 53 -26.07 2.06 20.03
N SER A 54 -25.82 0.77 19.98
CA SER A 54 -26.85 -0.25 20.09
C SER A 54 -27.28 -0.43 21.54
N ASP A 55 -28.57 -0.27 21.82
CA ASP A 55 -29.16 -0.52 23.13
C ASP A 55 -29.05 -1.99 23.60
N ARG A 56 -28.59 -2.90 22.71
CA ARG A 56 -28.51 -4.33 22.93
C ARG A 56 -27.06 -4.85 23.01
N ASP A 57 -26.08 -3.98 23.14
CA ASP A 57 -24.64 -4.31 23.16
C ASP A 57 -24.16 -5.17 21.97
N GLY A 58 -24.88 -5.12 20.83
CA GLY A 58 -24.54 -5.88 19.63
C GLY A 58 -25.40 -5.56 18.41
N ILE A 59 -24.91 -5.98 17.27
CA ILE A 59 -25.58 -5.89 15.98
C ILE A 59 -25.69 -7.30 15.37
N LEU A 60 -26.87 -7.75 15.00
CA LEU A 60 -27.09 -9.12 14.49
C LEU A 60 -27.24 -9.18 12.98
N ASN A 61 -28.06 -8.31 12.41
CA ASN A 61 -28.40 -8.28 10.98
C ASN A 61 -27.84 -7.03 10.27
N ILE A 62 -26.82 -6.39 10.87
CA ILE A 62 -26.05 -5.30 10.27
C ILE A 62 -24.60 -5.76 10.08
N ASP A 63 -24.13 -5.80 8.85
CA ASP A 63 -22.73 -6.09 8.50
C ASP A 63 -22.02 -4.80 8.05
N VAL A 64 -20.84 -4.52 8.60
CA VAL A 64 -19.98 -3.42 8.17
C VAL A 64 -18.82 -3.99 7.36
N LEU A 65 -18.75 -3.65 6.10
CA LEU A 65 -17.86 -4.26 5.13
C LEU A 65 -17.14 -3.20 4.29
N SER A 66 -15.99 -3.55 3.76
CA SER A 66 -15.41 -2.88 2.60
C SER A 66 -15.73 -3.65 1.32
N PHE A 67 -15.38 -3.11 0.16
CA PHE A 67 -15.57 -3.84 -1.11
C PHE A 67 -14.86 -5.19 -1.10
N GLY A 68 -13.63 -5.27 -0.56
CA GLY A 68 -12.89 -6.52 -0.46
C GLY A 68 -13.56 -7.52 0.48
N ARG A 69 -14.01 -7.09 1.65
CA ARG A 69 -14.75 -7.95 2.60
C ARG A 69 -16.11 -8.38 2.07
N LEU A 70 -16.81 -7.50 1.34
CA LEU A 70 -18.05 -7.86 0.65
C LEU A 70 -17.77 -8.96 -0.38
N SER A 71 -16.70 -8.85 -1.16
CA SER A 71 -16.32 -9.87 -2.14
C SER A 71 -16.11 -11.22 -1.47
N HIS A 72 -15.28 -11.28 -0.43
CA HIS A 72 -15.03 -12.52 0.31
C HIS A 72 -16.33 -13.12 0.87
N ARG A 73 -17.15 -12.31 1.55
CA ARG A 73 -18.41 -12.72 2.19
C ARG A 73 -19.40 -13.35 1.20
N ILE A 74 -19.54 -12.73 0.01
CA ILE A 74 -20.51 -13.19 -0.99
C ILE A 74 -19.97 -14.36 -1.81
N LEU A 75 -18.69 -14.35 -2.17
CA LEU A 75 -18.09 -15.46 -2.91
C LEU A 75 -18.03 -16.74 -2.06
N GLU A 76 -17.78 -16.64 -0.76
CA GLU A 76 -17.87 -17.73 0.21
C GLU A 76 -19.33 -18.27 0.30
N GLU A 77 -20.33 -17.38 0.42
CA GLU A 77 -21.75 -17.76 0.46
C GLU A 77 -22.18 -18.54 -0.79
N VAL A 78 -21.77 -18.04 -1.96
CA VAL A 78 -22.19 -18.63 -3.26
C VAL A 78 -21.40 -19.90 -3.57
N GLY A 79 -20.31 -20.20 -2.85
CA GLY A 79 -19.47 -21.37 -3.09
C GLY A 79 -18.74 -21.30 -4.43
N THR A 80 -18.35 -20.10 -4.86
CA THR A 80 -17.53 -19.92 -6.05
C THR A 80 -16.14 -20.51 -5.78
N LYS A 81 -15.59 -21.29 -6.73
CA LYS A 81 -14.23 -21.83 -6.61
C LYS A 81 -13.27 -20.64 -6.41
N GLU A 82 -12.65 -20.60 -5.25
CA GLU A 82 -11.65 -19.57 -4.96
C GLU A 82 -10.46 -19.75 -5.90
N MET A 83 -10.29 -18.81 -6.81
CA MET A 83 -9.03 -18.66 -7.53
C MET A 83 -8.11 -17.78 -6.68
N PRO A 84 -6.83 -18.11 -6.57
CA PRO A 84 -5.89 -17.30 -5.81
C PRO A 84 -5.84 -15.88 -6.39
N VAL A 85 -5.89 -14.89 -5.49
CA VAL A 85 -5.84 -13.48 -5.88
C VAL A 85 -4.38 -13.05 -6.03
N LEU A 86 -4.03 -12.62 -7.22
CA LEU A 86 -2.70 -12.12 -7.53
C LEU A 86 -2.51 -10.71 -6.96
N ASP A 87 -1.61 -10.59 -6.01
CA ASP A 87 -1.24 -9.31 -5.40
C ASP A 87 -0.35 -8.47 -6.33
N ASP A 88 0.05 -7.29 -5.89
CA ASP A 88 0.91 -6.38 -6.66
C ASP A 88 2.30 -6.94 -6.95
N THR A 89 2.82 -7.82 -6.09
CA THR A 89 4.08 -8.53 -6.30
C THR A 89 3.91 -9.59 -7.37
N GLY A 90 2.90 -10.42 -7.25
CA GLY A 90 2.56 -11.44 -8.24
C GLY A 90 2.30 -10.84 -9.62
N LYS A 91 1.57 -9.71 -9.71
CA LYS A 91 1.40 -8.98 -10.99
C LYS A 91 2.74 -8.57 -11.60
N SER A 92 3.67 -8.06 -10.79
CA SER A 92 5.00 -7.65 -11.26
C SER A 92 5.80 -8.85 -11.77
N LEU A 93 5.72 -10.00 -11.08
CA LEU A 93 6.37 -11.25 -11.47
C LEU A 93 5.83 -11.77 -12.81
N VAL A 94 4.51 -11.87 -12.94
CA VAL A 94 3.86 -12.30 -14.19
C VAL A 94 4.23 -11.37 -15.35
N LEU A 95 4.21 -10.05 -15.12
CA LEU A 95 4.58 -9.09 -16.15
C LEU A 95 6.04 -9.20 -16.57
N GLN A 96 6.95 -9.52 -15.66
CA GLN A 96 8.34 -9.79 -16.02
C GLN A 96 8.46 -11.02 -16.93
N LYS A 97 7.74 -12.11 -16.61
CA LYS A 97 7.73 -13.32 -17.44
C LYS A 97 7.17 -13.02 -18.81
N VAL A 98 5.98 -12.42 -18.87
CA VAL A 98 5.32 -12.03 -20.13
C VAL A 98 6.20 -11.09 -20.95
N ALA A 99 6.88 -10.13 -20.30
CA ALA A 99 7.78 -9.21 -20.97
C ALA A 99 9.03 -9.89 -21.54
N ALA A 100 9.56 -10.91 -20.85
CA ALA A 100 10.68 -11.71 -21.36
C ALA A 100 10.26 -12.53 -22.57
N ASP A 101 9.11 -13.20 -22.50
CA ASP A 101 8.58 -14.05 -23.58
C ASP A 101 8.20 -13.26 -24.85
N LEU A 102 7.70 -12.02 -24.67
CA LEU A 102 7.23 -11.16 -25.76
C LEU A 102 8.25 -10.08 -26.19
N LYS A 103 9.48 -10.11 -25.69
CA LYS A 103 10.50 -9.06 -25.88
C LYS A 103 10.67 -8.61 -27.33
N GLU A 104 10.67 -9.53 -28.27
CA GLU A 104 10.85 -9.23 -29.71
C GLU A 104 9.63 -8.54 -30.33
N GLN A 105 8.45 -8.65 -29.69
CA GLN A 105 7.19 -8.03 -30.12
C GLN A 105 6.97 -6.64 -29.54
N LEU A 106 7.92 -6.12 -28.77
CA LEU A 106 7.82 -4.87 -28.02
C LEU A 106 8.85 -3.82 -28.51
N PRO A 107 8.66 -3.24 -29.70
CA PRO A 107 9.65 -2.37 -30.32
C PRO A 107 9.94 -1.08 -29.54
N ALA A 108 8.97 -0.53 -28.78
CA ALA A 108 9.16 0.69 -28.03
C ALA A 108 9.65 0.45 -26.58
N MET A 109 9.29 -0.69 -25.98
CA MET A 109 9.51 -0.96 -24.55
C MET A 109 10.48 -2.11 -24.28
N GLY A 110 10.64 -3.05 -25.19
CA GLY A 110 11.35 -4.31 -24.96
C GLY A 110 12.78 -4.15 -24.42
N SER A 111 13.50 -3.09 -24.83
CA SER A 111 14.85 -2.79 -24.33
C SER A 111 14.89 -2.22 -22.91
N LEU A 112 13.76 -1.76 -22.37
CA LEU A 112 13.67 -1.12 -21.06
C LEU A 112 13.08 -2.05 -19.98
N LEU A 113 12.41 -3.13 -20.38
CA LEU A 113 11.68 -4.04 -19.48
C LEU A 113 12.57 -4.86 -18.54
N HIS A 114 13.90 -4.84 -18.76
CA HIS A 114 14.85 -5.40 -17.78
C HIS A 114 15.03 -4.50 -16.54
N LYS A 115 14.56 -3.24 -16.58
CA LYS A 115 14.63 -2.30 -15.47
C LYS A 115 13.38 -2.44 -14.60
N GLN A 116 13.56 -2.72 -13.31
CA GLN A 116 12.45 -2.93 -12.37
C GLN A 116 11.48 -1.76 -12.28
N GLY A 117 12.00 -0.52 -12.21
CA GLY A 117 11.14 0.67 -12.19
C GLY A 117 10.24 0.75 -13.42
N TYR A 118 10.70 0.25 -14.58
CA TYR A 118 9.90 0.26 -15.79
C TYR A 118 8.78 -0.81 -15.78
N ILE A 119 9.06 -1.99 -15.23
CA ILE A 119 8.02 -3.02 -14.99
C ILE A 119 6.95 -2.50 -14.02
N HIS A 120 7.37 -1.77 -12.97
CA HIS A 120 6.42 -1.17 -12.05
C HIS A 120 5.49 -0.16 -12.73
N GLU A 121 6.02 0.67 -13.62
CA GLU A 121 5.22 1.60 -14.42
C GLU A 121 4.27 0.88 -15.38
N VAL A 122 4.71 -0.21 -16.02
CA VAL A 122 3.84 -1.07 -16.86
C VAL A 122 2.73 -1.68 -16.02
N LYS A 123 3.07 -2.23 -14.84
CA LYS A 123 2.09 -2.78 -13.90
C LYS A 123 1.05 -1.71 -13.52
N SER A 124 1.50 -0.52 -13.17
CA SER A 124 0.62 0.59 -12.79
C SER A 124 -0.34 0.96 -13.92
N ALA A 125 0.14 1.03 -15.16
CA ALA A 125 -0.69 1.30 -16.33
C ALA A 125 -1.71 0.18 -16.60
N ILE A 126 -1.30 -1.08 -16.48
CA ILE A 126 -2.20 -2.24 -16.67
C ILE A 126 -3.25 -2.29 -15.55
N SER A 127 -2.85 -2.10 -14.29
CA SER A 127 -3.80 -2.01 -13.17
C SER A 127 -4.79 -0.87 -13.35
N GLU A 128 -4.35 0.29 -13.87
CA GLU A 128 -5.24 1.38 -14.22
C GLU A 128 -6.24 0.96 -15.30
N PHE A 129 -5.79 0.33 -16.39
CA PHE A 129 -6.70 -0.15 -17.44
C PHE A 129 -7.76 -1.11 -16.87
N MET A 130 -7.36 -2.00 -15.97
CA MET A 130 -8.28 -2.92 -15.32
C MET A 130 -9.28 -2.19 -14.42
N GLN A 131 -8.83 -1.24 -13.59
CA GLN A 131 -9.69 -0.45 -12.71
C GLN A 131 -10.71 0.41 -13.46
N TYR A 132 -10.29 0.95 -14.61
CA TYR A 132 -11.16 1.75 -15.48
C TYR A 132 -11.93 0.89 -16.50
N GLY A 133 -11.70 -0.43 -16.50
CA GLY A 133 -12.39 -1.39 -17.35
C GLY A 133 -12.08 -1.22 -18.83
N ILE A 134 -10.87 -0.72 -19.15
CA ILE A 134 -10.37 -0.58 -20.51
C ILE A 134 -9.98 -1.97 -21.01
N SER A 135 -10.73 -2.50 -21.94
CA SER A 135 -10.45 -3.79 -22.57
C SER A 135 -9.35 -3.67 -23.64
N THR A 136 -8.80 -4.81 -24.05
CA THR A 136 -7.87 -4.86 -25.18
C THR A 136 -8.49 -4.36 -26.49
N GLN A 137 -9.84 -4.42 -26.63
CA GLN A 137 -10.57 -3.84 -27.77
C GLN A 137 -10.66 -2.32 -27.66
N ASP A 138 -10.85 -1.79 -26.46
CA ASP A 138 -10.86 -0.34 -26.25
C ASP A 138 -9.47 0.27 -26.47
N MET A 139 -8.41 -0.48 -26.19
CA MET A 139 -7.05 -0.07 -26.54
C MET A 139 -6.85 0.12 -28.04
N ASP A 140 -7.58 -0.60 -28.92
CA ASP A 140 -7.52 -0.37 -30.36
C ASP A 140 -8.07 1.02 -30.73
N LYS A 141 -9.12 1.46 -30.07
CA LYS A 141 -9.66 2.81 -30.23
C LYS A 141 -8.65 3.86 -29.78
N LEU A 142 -8.01 3.64 -28.62
CA LEU A 142 -6.94 4.50 -28.09
C LEU A 142 -5.75 4.60 -29.06
N ILE A 143 -5.28 3.46 -29.57
CA ILE A 143 -4.19 3.41 -30.57
C ILE A 143 -4.58 4.17 -31.84
N THR A 144 -5.81 4.00 -32.30
CA THR A 144 -6.32 4.70 -33.49
C THR A 144 -6.37 6.22 -33.26
N SER A 145 -6.88 6.66 -32.12
CA SER A 145 -6.89 8.08 -31.75
C SER A 145 -5.47 8.67 -31.65
N ALA A 146 -4.52 7.87 -31.12
CA ALA A 146 -3.13 8.27 -30.94
C ALA A 146 -2.27 8.21 -32.22
N GLN A 147 -2.79 7.82 -33.39
CA GLN A 147 -1.99 7.66 -34.62
C GLN A 147 -1.20 8.91 -35.01
N LYS A 148 -1.75 10.11 -34.75
CA LYS A 148 -1.07 11.38 -34.99
C LYS A 148 0.11 11.66 -34.03
N ARG A 149 0.18 10.92 -32.90
CA ARG A 149 1.23 10.96 -31.90
C ARG A 149 1.99 9.64 -31.92
N GLY A 150 2.87 9.44 -32.91
CA GLY A 150 3.49 8.18 -33.23
C GLY A 150 4.18 7.48 -32.05
N ALA A 151 4.85 8.24 -31.15
CA ALA A 151 5.49 7.66 -29.96
C ALA A 151 4.44 7.10 -28.97
N LEU A 152 3.32 7.81 -28.74
CA LEU A 152 2.24 7.31 -27.91
C LEU A 152 1.56 6.08 -28.52
N ALA A 153 1.29 6.12 -29.81
CA ALA A 153 0.69 4.98 -30.50
C ALA A 153 1.55 3.71 -30.41
N MET A 154 2.89 3.82 -30.52
CA MET A 154 3.80 2.70 -30.32
C MET A 154 3.79 2.17 -28.89
N LYS A 155 3.84 3.07 -27.88
CA LYS A 155 3.74 2.67 -26.46
C LYS A 155 2.43 1.95 -26.17
N LEU A 156 1.30 2.46 -26.66
CA LEU A 156 -0.02 1.83 -26.47
C LEU A 156 -0.11 0.44 -27.15
N LYS A 157 0.56 0.24 -28.29
CA LYS A 157 0.66 -1.08 -28.93
C LYS A 157 1.41 -2.07 -28.05
N ASP A 158 2.57 -1.68 -27.53
CA ASP A 158 3.38 -2.51 -26.64
C ASP A 158 2.61 -2.80 -25.34
N LEU A 159 1.97 -1.79 -24.73
CA LEU A 159 1.10 -1.97 -23.55
C LEU A 159 -0.08 -2.91 -23.83
N LYS A 160 -0.71 -2.82 -25.00
CA LYS A 160 -1.77 -3.77 -25.40
C LYS A 160 -1.23 -5.20 -25.51
N THR A 161 -0.04 -5.37 -26.10
CA THR A 161 0.60 -6.69 -26.24
C THR A 161 0.92 -7.28 -24.86
N LEU A 162 1.49 -6.48 -23.95
CA LEU A 162 1.78 -6.89 -22.57
C LEU A 162 0.48 -7.17 -21.78
N TYR A 163 -0.52 -6.34 -21.90
CA TYR A 163 -1.81 -6.52 -21.22
C TYR A 163 -2.50 -7.80 -21.67
N ARG A 164 -2.52 -8.08 -22.97
CA ARG A 164 -3.06 -9.33 -23.50
C ARG A 164 -2.27 -10.53 -23.00
N GLY A 165 -0.93 -10.51 -23.09
CA GLY A 165 -0.07 -11.59 -22.58
C GLY A 165 -0.26 -11.81 -21.09
N PHE A 166 -0.41 -10.75 -20.31
CA PHE A 166 -0.73 -10.82 -18.88
C PHE A 166 -2.09 -11.50 -18.63
N GLN A 167 -3.15 -11.07 -19.32
CA GLN A 167 -4.48 -11.69 -19.20
C GLN A 167 -4.48 -13.16 -19.64
N ASP A 168 -3.77 -13.50 -20.72
CA ASP A 168 -3.67 -14.88 -21.20
C ASP A 168 -2.91 -15.77 -20.21
N TYR A 169 -1.90 -15.22 -19.53
CA TYR A 169 -1.13 -15.94 -18.50
C TYR A 169 -1.92 -16.24 -17.24
N ILE A 170 -2.68 -15.25 -16.72
CA ILE A 170 -3.45 -15.41 -15.48
C ILE A 170 -4.77 -16.17 -15.70
N ARG A 171 -5.24 -16.28 -16.92
CA ARG A 171 -6.49 -16.97 -17.25
C ARG A 171 -6.49 -18.38 -16.67
N ASP A 172 -7.57 -18.75 -15.99
CA ASP A 172 -7.81 -20.06 -15.38
C ASP A 172 -6.94 -20.41 -14.15
N HIS A 173 -5.95 -19.57 -13.79
CA HIS A 173 -5.03 -19.84 -12.68
C HIS A 173 -5.19 -18.81 -11.55
N PHE A 174 -5.29 -17.54 -11.89
CA PHE A 174 -5.34 -16.43 -10.94
C PHE A 174 -6.40 -15.42 -11.33
N ILE A 175 -6.84 -14.63 -10.33
CA ILE A 175 -7.60 -13.39 -10.55
C ILE A 175 -6.81 -12.23 -9.94
N THR A 176 -6.94 -11.05 -10.51
CA THR A 176 -6.37 -9.85 -9.90
C THR A 176 -7.32 -9.24 -8.87
N THR A 177 -6.80 -8.37 -8.00
CA THR A 177 -7.61 -7.63 -7.04
C THR A 177 -8.72 -6.81 -7.75
N GLU A 178 -8.43 -6.28 -8.93
CA GLU A 178 -9.39 -5.55 -9.76
C GLU A 178 -10.48 -6.48 -10.32
N GLU A 179 -10.10 -7.66 -10.79
CA GLU A 179 -11.05 -8.66 -11.33
C GLU A 179 -11.95 -9.26 -10.25
N THR A 180 -11.51 -9.28 -8.99
CA THR A 180 -12.32 -9.77 -7.87
C THR A 180 -13.68 -9.09 -7.81
N LEU A 181 -13.76 -7.76 -8.09
CA LEU A 181 -15.02 -7.02 -8.13
C LEU A 181 -15.91 -7.42 -9.32
N ASP A 182 -15.32 -7.81 -10.45
CA ASP A 182 -16.09 -8.28 -11.62
C ASP A 182 -16.59 -9.72 -11.40
N VAL A 183 -15.82 -10.57 -10.77
CA VAL A 183 -16.25 -11.92 -10.34
C VAL A 183 -17.38 -11.81 -9.32
N LEU A 184 -17.24 -10.92 -8.34
CA LEU A 184 -18.31 -10.61 -7.39
C LEU A 184 -19.58 -10.17 -8.12
N ARG A 185 -19.47 -9.20 -9.03
CA ARG A 185 -20.59 -8.67 -9.81
C ARG A 185 -21.40 -9.77 -10.49
N ARG A 186 -20.73 -10.74 -11.11
CA ARG A 186 -21.39 -11.89 -11.77
C ARG A 186 -22.06 -12.85 -10.78
N SER A 187 -21.68 -12.82 -9.52
CA SER A 187 -22.18 -13.72 -8.48
C SER A 187 -23.31 -13.11 -7.63
N LEU A 188 -23.53 -11.79 -7.68
CA LEU A 188 -24.47 -11.08 -6.81
C LEU A 188 -25.90 -11.63 -6.88
N SER A 189 -26.38 -11.95 -8.07
CA SER A 189 -27.76 -12.46 -8.28
C SER A 189 -28.04 -13.80 -7.59
N LYS A 190 -26.98 -14.55 -7.23
CA LYS A 190 -27.07 -15.85 -6.53
C LYS A 190 -27.06 -15.70 -5.01
N SER A 191 -26.68 -14.55 -4.49
CA SER A 191 -26.55 -14.32 -3.05
C SER A 191 -27.91 -14.20 -2.37
N LYS A 192 -28.12 -14.96 -1.32
CA LYS A 192 -29.27 -14.87 -0.43
C LYS A 192 -29.13 -13.71 0.55
N ILE A 193 -27.90 -13.38 0.94
CA ILE A 193 -27.59 -12.26 1.85
C ILE A 193 -28.01 -10.94 1.22
N LEU A 194 -27.76 -10.75 -0.09
CA LEU A 194 -28.07 -9.51 -0.80
C LEU A 194 -29.52 -9.38 -1.23
N LYS A 195 -30.19 -10.50 -1.47
CA LYS A 195 -31.58 -10.47 -1.96
C LYS A 195 -32.52 -9.81 -0.94
N GLY A 196 -33.06 -8.64 -1.33
CA GLY A 196 -33.96 -7.87 -0.46
C GLY A 196 -33.28 -7.14 0.69
N SER A 197 -31.94 -7.11 0.73
CA SER A 197 -31.18 -6.33 1.72
C SER A 197 -31.25 -4.83 1.47
N VAL A 198 -30.80 -4.06 2.46
CA VAL A 198 -30.51 -2.62 2.34
C VAL A 198 -29.02 -2.44 2.33
N VAL A 199 -28.48 -1.74 1.33
CA VAL A 199 -27.05 -1.45 1.23
C VAL A 199 -26.80 0.04 1.34
N VAL A 200 -25.89 0.41 2.24
CA VAL A 200 -25.47 1.80 2.47
C VAL A 200 -24.02 1.96 2.05
N PHE A 201 -23.73 2.95 1.24
CA PHE A 201 -22.36 3.40 0.95
C PHE A 201 -22.07 4.68 1.72
N ASP A 202 -21.15 4.62 2.68
CA ASP A 202 -20.82 5.76 3.53
C ASP A 202 -19.33 6.08 3.52
N GLY A 203 -18.99 7.37 3.49
CA GLY A 203 -17.62 7.86 3.56
C GLY A 203 -16.83 7.80 2.25
N PHE A 204 -17.47 7.50 1.13
CA PHE A 204 -16.84 7.54 -0.19
C PHE A 204 -16.87 8.95 -0.79
N THR A 205 -15.82 9.29 -1.52
CA THR A 205 -15.71 10.55 -2.26
C THR A 205 -16.00 10.39 -3.75
N GLY A 206 -16.07 9.14 -4.22
CA GLY A 206 -16.36 8.75 -5.59
C GLY A 206 -16.12 7.26 -5.78
N PHE A 207 -16.47 6.73 -6.93
CA PHE A 207 -16.32 5.33 -7.28
C PHE A 207 -15.58 5.17 -8.61
N THR A 208 -14.75 4.13 -8.70
CA THR A 208 -14.14 3.75 -9.98
C THR A 208 -15.17 3.13 -10.92
N PRO A 209 -14.93 3.10 -12.23
CA PRO A 209 -15.88 2.50 -13.18
C PRO A 209 -16.20 1.03 -12.88
N ILE A 210 -15.26 0.25 -12.34
CA ILE A 210 -15.55 -1.13 -11.94
C ILE A 210 -16.44 -1.19 -10.68
N GLN A 211 -16.23 -0.29 -9.72
CA GLN A 211 -17.11 -0.15 -8.55
C GLN A 211 -18.50 0.32 -8.97
N ASN A 212 -18.59 1.26 -9.90
CA ASN A 212 -19.85 1.74 -10.45
C ASN A 212 -20.66 0.59 -11.07
N ARG A 213 -20.02 -0.28 -11.87
CA ARG A 213 -20.67 -1.48 -12.44
C ARG A 213 -21.15 -2.47 -11.36
N LEU A 214 -20.36 -2.63 -10.30
CA LEU A 214 -20.75 -3.46 -9.15
C LEU A 214 -21.95 -2.85 -8.41
N ILE A 215 -21.94 -1.54 -8.17
CA ILE A 215 -23.04 -0.81 -7.51
C ILE A 215 -24.32 -0.91 -8.36
N GLN A 216 -24.23 -0.81 -9.68
CA GLN A 216 -25.36 -1.00 -10.58
C GLN A 216 -26.02 -2.38 -10.41
N GLU A 217 -25.23 -3.45 -10.30
CA GLU A 217 -25.78 -4.79 -10.06
C GLU A 217 -26.33 -4.94 -8.63
N LEU A 218 -25.69 -4.31 -7.62
CA LEU A 218 -26.26 -4.26 -6.27
C LEU A 218 -27.62 -3.57 -6.24
N MET A 219 -27.78 -2.47 -6.97
CA MET A 219 -29.10 -1.79 -7.12
C MET A 219 -30.17 -2.70 -7.70
N ARG A 220 -29.80 -3.66 -8.57
CA ARG A 220 -30.74 -4.64 -9.17
C ARG A 220 -31.10 -5.79 -8.24
N VAL A 221 -30.32 -6.06 -7.21
CA VAL A 221 -30.51 -7.23 -6.32
C VAL A 221 -31.07 -6.81 -4.96
N CYS A 222 -30.63 -5.67 -4.44
CA CYS A 222 -30.98 -5.17 -3.12
C CYS A 222 -32.34 -4.44 -3.16
N ALA A 223 -33.05 -4.42 -2.03
CA ALA A 223 -34.30 -3.68 -1.93
C ALA A 223 -34.09 -2.16 -2.01
N GLU A 224 -33.03 -1.69 -1.39
CA GLU A 224 -32.68 -0.27 -1.33
C GLU A 224 -31.18 -0.07 -1.31
N THR A 225 -30.70 0.94 -2.02
CA THR A 225 -29.33 1.41 -2.01
C THR A 225 -29.29 2.85 -1.54
N ILE A 226 -28.54 3.15 -0.48
CA ILE A 226 -28.40 4.48 0.10
C ILE A 226 -26.94 4.93 -0.04
N VAL A 227 -26.71 6.16 -0.50
CA VAL A 227 -25.37 6.70 -0.66
C VAL A 227 -25.25 8.03 0.06
N THR A 228 -24.30 8.13 1.01
CA THR A 228 -24.00 9.41 1.66
C THR A 228 -23.08 10.24 0.76
N VAL A 229 -23.44 11.49 0.54
CA VAL A 229 -22.66 12.41 -0.31
C VAL A 229 -22.43 13.71 0.43
N THR A 230 -21.13 14.11 0.50
CA THR A 230 -20.77 15.40 1.09
C THR A 230 -20.92 16.49 0.05
N ILE A 231 -21.73 17.51 0.40
CA ILE A 231 -21.98 18.68 -0.44
C ILE A 231 -22.20 19.93 0.45
N GLY A 232 -21.87 21.10 -0.07
CA GLY A 232 -22.02 22.36 0.68
C GLY A 232 -23.47 22.77 0.90
N VAL A 233 -23.69 23.58 1.94
CA VAL A 233 -25.01 24.16 2.18
C VAL A 233 -25.43 25.04 1.01
N GLY A 234 -26.65 24.82 0.51
CA GLY A 234 -27.21 25.62 -0.59
C GLY A 234 -26.70 25.24 -1.99
N GLU A 235 -25.82 24.25 -2.10
CA GLU A 235 -25.40 23.73 -3.39
C GLU A 235 -26.41 22.68 -3.91
N ASP A 236 -26.71 22.75 -5.21
CA ASP A 236 -27.54 21.76 -5.88
C ASP A 236 -26.68 20.52 -6.24
N PRO A 237 -26.96 19.34 -5.66
CA PRO A 237 -26.18 18.12 -5.93
C PRO A 237 -26.34 17.58 -7.36
N TYR A 238 -27.38 17.97 -8.05
CA TYR A 238 -27.72 17.49 -9.40
C TYR A 238 -27.20 18.39 -10.51
N LYS A 239 -26.73 19.59 -10.17
CA LYS A 239 -26.19 20.53 -11.12
C LYS A 239 -24.69 20.42 -11.21
N MET A 240 -24.19 19.85 -12.32
CA MET A 240 -22.76 19.78 -12.58
C MET A 240 -22.16 21.18 -12.68
N ASP A 241 -20.95 21.31 -12.19
CA ASP A 241 -20.12 22.52 -12.25
C ASP A 241 -18.69 22.21 -12.71
N GLY A 242 -17.85 23.22 -12.84
CA GLY A 242 -16.49 23.04 -13.32
C GLY A 242 -15.62 22.21 -12.37
N GLU A 243 -14.66 21.47 -12.92
CA GLU A 243 -13.73 20.58 -12.19
C GLU A 243 -12.98 21.26 -11.03
N GLN A 244 -12.77 22.58 -11.13
CA GLN A 244 -12.10 23.40 -10.12
C GLN A 244 -12.95 23.61 -8.85
N LYS A 245 -14.25 23.31 -8.90
CA LYS A 245 -15.15 23.47 -7.75
C LYS A 245 -14.96 22.34 -6.75
N LEU A 246 -15.02 22.68 -5.46
CA LEU A 246 -14.72 21.74 -4.37
C LEU A 246 -15.57 20.46 -4.41
N PHE A 247 -16.86 20.58 -4.69
CA PHE A 247 -17.79 19.43 -4.72
C PHE A 247 -18.03 18.85 -6.11
N HIS A 248 -17.19 19.20 -7.10
CA HIS A 248 -17.32 18.63 -8.44
C HIS A 248 -17.35 17.09 -8.43
N LEU A 249 -16.44 16.46 -7.67
CA LEU A 249 -16.37 15.00 -7.57
C LEU A 249 -17.63 14.41 -6.92
N SER A 250 -18.17 15.07 -5.89
CA SER A 250 -19.43 14.67 -5.26
C SER A 250 -20.61 14.72 -6.25
N LYS A 251 -20.70 15.81 -7.01
CA LYS A 251 -21.75 15.99 -8.03
C LYS A 251 -21.60 15.00 -9.19
N LYS A 252 -20.35 14.73 -9.63
CA LYS A 252 -20.07 13.69 -10.62
C LYS A 252 -20.54 12.33 -10.12
N THR A 253 -20.24 11.97 -8.88
CA THR A 253 -20.67 10.71 -8.26
C THR A 253 -22.21 10.58 -8.29
N VAL A 254 -22.93 11.63 -7.96
CA VAL A 254 -24.39 11.65 -8.02
C VAL A 254 -24.88 11.43 -9.45
N ALA A 255 -24.36 12.18 -10.42
CA ALA A 255 -24.74 12.07 -11.83
C ALA A 255 -24.45 10.66 -12.40
N ASP A 256 -23.28 10.09 -12.07
CA ASP A 256 -22.91 8.74 -12.51
C ASP A 256 -23.87 7.69 -11.94
N LEU A 257 -24.17 7.76 -10.62
CA LEU A 257 -25.09 6.82 -9.98
C LEU A 257 -26.54 6.97 -10.44
N GLU A 258 -27.02 8.19 -10.71
CA GLU A 258 -28.35 8.41 -11.31
C GLU A 258 -28.46 7.78 -12.70
N LYS A 259 -27.44 7.98 -13.53
CA LYS A 259 -27.37 7.35 -14.85
C LYS A 259 -27.42 5.83 -14.74
N LEU A 260 -26.61 5.24 -13.84
CA LEU A 260 -26.58 3.79 -13.61
C LEU A 260 -27.91 3.25 -13.07
N ALA A 261 -28.60 3.98 -12.19
CA ALA A 261 -29.92 3.62 -11.69
C ALA A 261 -30.97 3.63 -12.79
N ALA A 262 -30.95 4.66 -13.66
CA ALA A 262 -31.84 4.73 -14.81
C ALA A 262 -31.60 3.57 -15.80
N GLU A 263 -30.33 3.25 -16.11
CA GLU A 263 -29.97 2.09 -16.94
C GLU A 263 -30.38 0.75 -16.32
N ALA A 264 -30.42 0.68 -14.99
CA ALA A 264 -30.82 -0.52 -14.23
C ALA A 264 -32.33 -0.59 -13.96
N GLU A 265 -33.13 0.38 -14.44
CA GLU A 265 -34.58 0.52 -14.20
C GLU A 265 -34.91 0.54 -12.69
N VAL A 266 -34.05 1.18 -11.87
CA VAL A 266 -34.22 1.31 -10.43
C VAL A 266 -34.91 2.63 -10.09
N GLU A 267 -35.92 2.57 -9.24
CA GLU A 267 -36.70 3.75 -8.83
C GLU A 267 -35.84 4.70 -7.96
N ARG A 268 -36.19 5.99 -8.05
CA ARG A 268 -35.60 7.00 -7.15
C ARG A 268 -36.43 7.06 -5.86
N GLY A 269 -35.75 6.83 -4.70
CA GLY A 269 -36.30 7.11 -3.38
C GLY A 269 -36.22 8.59 -3.04
N GLU A 270 -36.85 8.98 -1.94
CA GLU A 270 -36.82 10.35 -1.42
C GLU A 270 -35.44 10.61 -0.77
N ASP A 271 -34.76 11.65 -1.24
CA ASP A 271 -33.46 12.02 -0.74
C ASP A 271 -33.51 12.71 0.63
N LEU A 272 -32.53 12.41 1.46
CA LEU A 272 -32.38 13.02 2.78
C LEU A 272 -31.38 14.17 2.71
N PHE A 273 -31.83 15.37 3.03
CA PHE A 273 -30.96 16.53 3.17
C PHE A 273 -30.70 16.83 4.65
N VAL A 274 -29.52 16.48 5.13
CA VAL A 274 -29.09 16.82 6.48
C VAL A 274 -28.61 18.26 6.46
N LYS A 275 -29.45 19.16 6.99
CA LYS A 275 -29.14 20.59 7.06
C LYS A 275 -27.90 20.78 7.94
N GLY A 276 -26.89 21.46 7.40
CA GLY A 276 -25.75 21.89 8.18
C GLY A 276 -26.22 22.78 9.33
N GLY A 277 -25.87 22.41 10.52
CA GLY A 277 -26.10 23.19 11.72
C GLY A 277 -24.83 23.16 12.57
N PRO A 278 -24.72 23.98 13.59
CA PRO A 278 -23.52 24.05 14.40
C PRO A 278 -23.27 22.81 15.28
N ASN A 279 -23.93 21.67 15.03
CA ASN A 279 -23.91 20.49 15.90
C ASN A 279 -22.47 20.08 16.29
N ARG A 280 -21.59 19.87 15.35
CA ARG A 280 -20.16 19.61 15.61
C ARG A 280 -19.42 20.88 16.04
N PHE A 281 -19.72 22.00 15.40
CA PHE A 281 -19.03 23.29 15.57
C PHE A 281 -19.76 24.23 16.54
N ALA A 282 -20.73 23.74 17.33
CA ALA A 282 -21.50 24.59 18.25
C ALA A 282 -20.65 25.36 19.25
N LYS A 283 -19.48 24.78 19.61
CA LYS A 283 -18.51 25.41 20.53
C LYS A 283 -17.31 26.01 19.79
N ALA A 284 -17.29 25.99 18.46
CA ALA A 284 -16.15 26.40 17.64
C ALA A 284 -16.66 27.15 16.37
N PRO A 285 -17.21 28.35 16.50
CA PRO A 285 -17.82 29.09 15.40
C PRO A 285 -16.83 29.45 14.30
N ALA A 286 -15.54 29.65 14.60
CA ALA A 286 -14.53 29.89 13.60
C ALA A 286 -14.28 28.66 12.72
N LEU A 287 -14.34 27.45 13.28
CA LEU A 287 -14.25 26.22 12.49
C LEU A 287 -15.50 26.02 11.61
N HIS A 288 -16.68 26.41 12.08
CA HIS A 288 -17.88 26.40 11.27
C HIS A 288 -17.78 27.37 10.09
N TYR A 289 -17.25 28.55 10.33
CA TYR A 289 -16.97 29.54 9.28
C TYR A 289 -15.94 29.01 8.27
N LEU A 290 -14.88 28.37 8.77
CA LEU A 290 -13.87 27.72 7.91
C LEU A 290 -14.52 26.63 7.02
N GLU A 291 -15.37 25.78 7.57
CA GLU A 291 -16.09 24.75 6.81
C GLU A 291 -16.91 25.37 5.67
N GLN A 292 -17.60 26.47 5.92
CA GLN A 292 -18.44 27.12 4.92
C GLN A 292 -17.67 27.85 3.83
N ASN A 293 -16.45 28.32 4.11
CA ASN A 293 -15.72 29.23 3.22
C ASN A 293 -14.46 28.61 2.59
N LEU A 294 -13.89 27.55 3.18
CA LEU A 294 -12.65 26.94 2.70
C LEU A 294 -12.81 26.44 1.25
N PHE A 295 -11.96 26.95 0.35
CA PHE A 295 -11.95 26.65 -1.09
C PHE A 295 -13.22 27.07 -1.87
N ARG A 296 -14.03 28.01 -1.35
CA ARG A 296 -15.26 28.48 -2.03
C ARG A 296 -15.01 29.60 -3.05
N TYR A 297 -13.80 30.11 -3.18
CA TYR A 297 -13.45 31.26 -4.04
C TYR A 297 -14.16 32.58 -3.72
N GLN A 298 -14.96 32.61 -2.67
CA GLN A 298 -15.49 33.83 -2.06
C GLN A 298 -14.73 34.05 -0.78
N TYR A 299 -14.09 35.20 -0.68
CA TYR A 299 -13.28 35.53 0.49
C TYR A 299 -13.97 36.63 1.27
N GLU A 300 -14.46 36.27 2.43
CA GLU A 300 -14.87 37.21 3.47
C GLU A 300 -14.08 36.87 4.74
N PRO A 301 -13.39 37.83 5.36
CA PRO A 301 -12.67 37.57 6.59
C PRO A 301 -13.65 37.22 7.72
N TYR A 302 -13.29 36.29 8.59
CA TYR A 302 -14.05 36.02 9.80
C TYR A 302 -13.97 37.24 10.75
N ALA A 303 -15.12 37.80 11.08
CA ALA A 303 -15.21 39.03 11.88
C ALA A 303 -15.31 38.77 13.39
N GLY A 304 -15.46 37.51 13.82
CA GLY A 304 -15.58 37.15 15.23
C GLY A 304 -14.23 36.95 15.91
N GLU A 305 -14.23 36.93 17.22
CA GLU A 305 -13.10 36.44 18.01
C GLU A 305 -12.91 34.93 17.74
N GLN A 306 -11.68 34.48 17.61
CA GLN A 306 -11.38 33.06 17.43
C GLN A 306 -10.22 32.61 18.34
N GLN A 307 -10.33 31.42 18.90
CA GLN A 307 -9.34 30.79 19.76
C GLN A 307 -9.12 29.33 19.38
N GLU A 308 -9.78 28.85 18.33
CA GLU A 308 -9.79 27.45 17.92
C GLU A 308 -8.73 27.12 16.89
N ILE A 309 -8.26 28.13 16.12
CA ILE A 309 -7.31 27.93 15.03
C ILE A 309 -6.00 28.62 15.38
N HIS A 310 -4.95 27.85 15.52
CA HIS A 310 -3.60 28.34 15.78
C HIS A 310 -2.68 28.01 14.61
N MET A 311 -1.85 28.96 14.23
CA MET A 311 -0.79 28.76 13.25
C MET A 311 0.54 29.15 13.87
N PHE A 312 1.54 28.34 13.67
CA PHE A 312 2.91 28.66 14.05
C PHE A 312 3.87 28.27 12.93
N GLU A 313 5.00 28.94 12.87
CA GLU A 313 6.07 28.69 11.93
C GLU A 313 7.26 28.07 12.68
N ALA A 314 7.82 27.00 12.18
CA ALA A 314 8.97 26.32 12.74
C ALA A 314 10.17 26.40 11.76
N LEU A 315 11.38 26.41 12.28
CA LEU A 315 12.61 26.50 11.50
C LEU A 315 12.95 25.19 10.76
N SER A 316 12.40 24.08 11.22
CA SER A 316 12.66 22.75 10.67
C SER A 316 11.51 21.78 10.97
N PRO A 317 11.39 20.67 10.20
CA PRO A 317 10.41 19.62 10.50
C PRO A 317 10.56 19.04 11.92
N ARG A 318 11.77 18.91 12.41
CA ARG A 318 12.03 18.46 13.80
C ARG A 318 11.46 19.44 14.81
N GLU A 319 11.68 20.73 14.62
CA GLU A 319 11.19 21.78 15.53
C GLU A 319 9.64 21.85 15.47
N GLU A 320 9.04 21.69 14.30
CA GLU A 320 7.59 21.60 14.13
C GLU A 320 6.99 20.47 14.97
N VAL A 321 7.60 19.27 14.92
CA VAL A 321 7.19 18.12 15.72
C VAL A 321 7.41 18.35 17.21
N HIS A 322 8.55 18.95 17.59
CA HIS A 322 8.87 19.26 18.98
C HIS A 322 7.85 20.23 19.59
N GLN A 323 7.57 21.34 18.91
CA GLN A 323 6.57 22.32 19.37
C GLN A 323 5.17 21.71 19.44
N THR A 324 4.80 20.87 18.47
CA THR A 324 3.55 20.11 18.50
C THR A 324 3.48 19.22 19.74
N ALA A 325 4.56 18.50 20.05
CA ALA A 325 4.63 17.63 21.23
C ALA A 325 4.49 18.40 22.54
N LEU A 326 5.17 19.56 22.65
CA LEU A 326 5.02 20.44 23.82
C LEU A 326 3.60 20.96 23.95
N TYR A 327 2.96 21.33 22.82
CA TYR A 327 1.59 21.82 22.84
C TYR A 327 0.59 20.70 23.22
N ILE A 328 0.79 19.47 22.73
CA ILE A 328 0.00 18.31 23.17
C ILE A 328 0.11 18.13 24.70
N ARG A 329 1.31 18.20 25.26
CA ARG A 329 1.48 18.11 26.73
C ARG A 329 0.82 19.23 27.47
N HIS A 330 0.81 20.45 26.92
CA HIS A 330 0.07 21.58 27.48
C HIS A 330 -1.45 21.29 27.50
N LEU A 331 -2.03 20.81 26.40
CA LEU A 331 -3.44 20.46 26.32
C LEU A 331 -3.85 19.39 27.36
N ILE A 332 -3.00 18.37 27.53
CA ILE A 332 -3.23 17.31 28.53
C ILE A 332 -3.19 17.88 29.97
N ARG A 333 -2.19 18.71 30.29
CA ARG A 333 -1.96 19.19 31.65
C ARG A 333 -2.89 20.31 32.06
N GLU A 334 -3.11 21.25 31.16
CA GLU A 334 -3.82 22.51 31.49
C GLU A 334 -5.29 22.46 31.08
N GLN A 335 -5.66 21.70 30.05
CA GLN A 335 -7.05 21.65 29.56
C GLN A 335 -7.74 20.32 29.85
N GLY A 336 -7.05 19.37 30.51
CA GLY A 336 -7.65 18.10 30.94
C GLY A 336 -8.04 17.17 29.79
N MET A 337 -7.46 17.36 28.60
CA MET A 337 -7.66 16.47 27.45
C MET A 337 -6.98 15.13 27.70
N THR A 338 -7.40 14.09 26.98
CA THR A 338 -6.71 12.81 26.92
C THR A 338 -5.98 12.66 25.59
N TYR A 339 -4.93 11.82 25.53
CA TYR A 339 -4.22 11.56 24.28
C TYR A 339 -5.13 11.02 23.16
N ARG A 340 -6.27 10.40 23.49
CA ARG A 340 -7.27 9.91 22.55
C ARG A 340 -8.09 11.02 21.88
N ASP A 341 -8.11 12.20 22.48
CA ASP A 341 -8.84 13.37 21.94
C ASP A 341 -8.01 14.12 20.89
N ILE A 342 -6.74 13.75 20.71
CA ILE A 342 -5.78 14.48 19.89
C ILE A 342 -5.35 13.60 18.71
N ALA A 343 -5.47 14.16 17.51
CA ALA A 343 -4.97 13.55 16.28
C ALA A 343 -3.93 14.48 15.62
N VAL A 344 -2.88 13.88 15.07
CA VAL A 344 -1.87 14.59 14.29
C VAL A 344 -1.94 14.08 12.86
N VAL A 345 -2.06 14.99 11.89
CA VAL A 345 -2.11 14.68 10.47
C VAL A 345 -0.85 15.20 9.80
N ILE A 346 -0.17 14.36 9.02
CA ILE A 346 1.12 14.65 8.40
C ILE A 346 1.05 14.39 6.90
N GLY A 347 1.44 15.33 6.07
CA GLY A 347 1.43 15.19 4.60
C GLY A 347 2.61 14.39 4.02
N ASP A 348 3.73 14.37 4.72
CA ASP A 348 4.95 13.63 4.36
C ASP A 348 5.42 12.80 5.56
N LEU A 349 4.83 11.61 5.72
CA LEU A 349 5.18 10.78 6.86
C LEU A 349 6.61 10.26 6.81
N GLU A 350 7.13 9.91 5.65
CA GLU A 350 8.49 9.38 5.53
C GLU A 350 9.51 10.41 6.03
N GLY A 351 9.32 11.69 5.68
CA GLY A 351 10.16 12.78 6.13
C GLY A 351 10.01 13.12 7.62
N TYR A 352 8.86 12.84 8.24
CA TYR A 352 8.55 13.26 9.62
C TYR A 352 8.55 12.14 10.65
N ALA A 353 8.34 10.89 10.24
CA ALA A 353 8.13 9.77 11.16
C ALA A 353 9.23 9.60 12.21
N SER A 354 10.49 9.74 11.80
CA SER A 354 11.63 9.62 12.71
C SER A 354 11.67 10.74 13.77
N TYR A 355 11.26 11.93 13.40
CA TYR A 355 11.14 13.06 14.35
C TYR A 355 9.99 12.82 15.32
N VAL A 356 8.84 12.32 14.85
CA VAL A 356 7.71 11.97 15.71
C VAL A 356 8.12 10.89 16.72
N GLU A 357 8.75 9.80 16.27
CA GLU A 357 9.21 8.73 17.16
C GLU A 357 10.20 9.26 18.22
N THR A 358 11.11 10.13 17.83
CA THR A 358 12.12 10.68 18.72
C THR A 358 11.53 11.69 19.71
N GLU A 359 10.82 12.71 19.22
CA GLU A 359 10.35 13.82 20.07
C GLU A 359 9.19 13.37 20.96
N PHE A 360 8.23 12.55 20.43
CA PHE A 360 7.16 12.00 21.24
C PHE A 360 7.67 11.00 22.27
N GLY A 361 8.68 10.17 21.89
CA GLY A 361 9.34 9.26 22.80
C GLY A 361 10.05 9.97 23.95
N GLN A 362 10.80 11.05 23.68
CA GLN A 362 11.48 11.86 24.70
C GLN A 362 10.50 12.54 25.67
N LEU A 363 9.33 12.92 25.19
CA LEU A 363 8.28 13.56 25.98
C LEU A 363 7.27 12.56 26.54
N GLU A 364 7.50 11.26 26.39
CA GLU A 364 6.60 10.19 26.87
C GLU A 364 5.15 10.33 26.38
N ILE A 365 4.97 10.78 25.13
CA ILE A 365 3.67 10.91 24.49
C ILE A 365 3.31 9.58 23.82
N PRO A 366 2.32 8.83 24.32
CA PRO A 366 1.87 7.61 23.65
C PRO A 366 1.18 7.96 22.34
N CYS A 367 1.69 7.47 21.22
CA CYS A 367 1.09 7.67 19.91
C CYS A 367 1.01 6.37 19.12
N PHE A 368 0.01 6.28 18.26
CA PHE A 368 -0.05 5.29 17.19
C PHE A 368 0.36 5.97 15.89
N LEU A 369 1.45 5.49 15.32
CA LEU A 369 1.96 5.95 14.05
C LEU A 369 1.57 4.93 12.98
N ASP A 370 0.57 5.27 12.17
CA ASP A 370 0.02 4.38 11.12
C ASP A 370 0.95 4.35 9.90
N ARG A 371 2.05 3.60 10.01
CA ARG A 371 2.99 3.39 8.91
C ARG A 371 3.40 1.92 8.78
N THR A 372 3.70 1.51 7.57
CA THR A 372 4.45 0.28 7.33
C THR A 372 5.93 0.56 7.50
N ARG A 373 6.61 -0.26 8.31
CA ARG A 373 8.06 -0.20 8.39
C ARG A 373 8.68 -1.01 7.26
N GLY A 374 9.65 -0.44 6.57
CA GLY A 374 10.45 -1.18 5.61
C GLY A 374 11.34 -2.20 6.32
N ILE A 375 11.27 -3.45 5.87
CA ILE A 375 12.06 -4.56 6.43
C ILE A 375 13.43 -4.73 5.77
N VAL A 376 13.79 -3.87 4.83
CA VAL A 376 15.01 -4.00 4.00
C VAL A 376 16.29 -4.03 4.83
N LEU A 377 16.33 -3.35 5.97
CA LEU A 377 17.48 -3.32 6.88
C LEU A 377 17.43 -4.40 7.97
N ASN A 378 16.43 -5.28 7.94
CA ASN A 378 16.38 -6.40 8.88
C ASN A 378 17.56 -7.36 8.62
N PRO A 379 18.26 -7.83 9.66
CA PRO A 379 19.41 -8.74 9.53
C PRO A 379 19.14 -9.97 8.66
N MET A 380 17.95 -10.56 8.71
CA MET A 380 17.59 -11.68 7.84
C MET A 380 17.59 -11.27 6.35
N ILE A 381 17.04 -10.11 6.04
CA ILE A 381 17.00 -9.62 4.65
C ILE A 381 18.41 -9.32 4.15
N GLU A 382 19.24 -8.67 4.97
CA GLU A 382 20.64 -8.41 4.62
C GLU A 382 21.45 -9.71 4.49
N TYR A 383 21.19 -10.71 5.34
CA TYR A 383 21.82 -12.04 5.26
C TYR A 383 21.52 -12.72 3.92
N ILE A 384 20.23 -12.78 3.53
CA ILE A 384 19.81 -13.34 2.24
C ILE A 384 20.43 -12.56 1.07
N LYS A 385 20.33 -11.24 1.08
CA LYS A 385 20.84 -10.39 0.01
C LYS A 385 22.36 -10.52 -0.16
N SER A 386 23.09 -10.50 0.94
CA SER A 386 24.54 -10.61 0.92
C SER A 386 24.97 -12.01 0.49
N ALA A 387 24.30 -13.08 0.93
CA ALA A 387 24.57 -14.45 0.48
C ALA A 387 24.41 -14.59 -1.04
N LEU A 388 23.34 -14.05 -1.63
CA LEU A 388 23.15 -14.05 -3.09
C LEU A 388 24.21 -13.16 -3.80
N GLN A 389 24.61 -12.06 -3.20
CA GLN A 389 25.64 -11.17 -3.76
C GLN A 389 27.03 -11.80 -3.77
N LEU A 390 27.34 -12.75 -2.88
CA LEU A 390 28.62 -13.49 -2.91
C LEU A 390 28.88 -14.09 -4.30
N TYR A 391 27.93 -14.80 -4.83
CA TYR A 391 28.06 -15.47 -6.14
C TYR A 391 27.94 -14.49 -7.32
N ILE A 392 27.18 -13.41 -7.18
CA ILE A 392 27.05 -12.38 -8.23
C ILE A 392 28.34 -11.56 -8.39
N LYS A 393 29.03 -11.29 -7.29
CA LYS A 393 30.25 -10.44 -7.26
C LYS A 393 31.53 -11.24 -7.00
N ASP A 394 31.48 -12.55 -7.24
CA ASP A 394 32.61 -13.48 -7.08
C ASP A 394 33.37 -13.27 -5.77
N PHE A 395 32.69 -13.38 -4.62
CA PHE A 395 33.28 -13.32 -3.28
C PHE A 395 34.22 -12.12 -3.10
N SER A 396 33.78 -10.94 -3.53
CA SER A 396 34.52 -9.70 -3.26
C SER A 396 34.60 -9.40 -1.76
N TYR A 397 35.61 -8.64 -1.33
CA TYR A 397 35.78 -8.24 0.07
C TYR A 397 34.49 -7.71 0.69
N ASP A 398 33.85 -6.75 0.04
CA ASP A 398 32.61 -6.13 0.56
C ASP A 398 31.49 -7.15 0.76
N THR A 399 31.30 -8.10 -0.19
CA THR A 399 30.21 -9.07 -0.08
C THR A 399 30.44 -10.12 0.99
N VAL A 400 31.69 -10.58 1.16
CA VAL A 400 32.06 -11.55 2.18
C VAL A 400 31.87 -10.96 3.57
N PHE A 401 32.38 -9.77 3.84
CA PHE A 401 32.27 -9.18 5.18
C PHE A 401 30.91 -8.58 5.46
N HIS A 402 30.16 -8.18 4.42
CA HIS A 402 28.74 -7.83 4.60
C HIS A 402 27.91 -9.04 5.04
N PHE A 403 28.13 -10.21 4.42
CA PHE A 403 27.48 -11.47 4.82
C PHE A 403 27.86 -11.87 6.25
N LEU A 404 29.14 -11.94 6.56
CA LEU A 404 29.64 -12.36 7.88
C LEU A 404 29.17 -11.42 9.02
N ARG A 405 29.11 -10.11 8.76
CA ARG A 405 28.68 -9.09 9.73
C ARG A 405 27.19 -8.84 9.77
N SER A 406 26.38 -9.62 9.05
CA SER A 406 24.92 -9.51 9.07
C SER A 406 24.26 -9.81 10.43
N GLY A 407 24.99 -10.44 11.35
CA GLY A 407 24.46 -10.89 12.64
C GLY A 407 23.74 -12.24 12.59
N MET A 408 23.73 -12.90 11.43
CA MET A 408 23.10 -14.21 11.23
C MET A 408 24.12 -15.33 10.94
N ALA A 409 25.39 -15.00 10.73
CA ALA A 409 26.46 -15.97 10.56
C ALA A 409 26.85 -16.59 11.93
N ASP A 410 27.13 -17.90 11.96
CA ASP A 410 27.56 -18.62 13.18
C ASP A 410 29.07 -18.51 13.37
N ILE A 411 29.62 -17.32 13.21
CA ILE A 411 31.04 -17.01 13.37
C ILE A 411 31.13 -15.80 14.30
N SER A 412 31.98 -15.89 15.31
CA SER A 412 32.12 -14.80 16.29
C SER A 412 32.76 -13.55 15.68
N ARG A 413 32.54 -12.38 16.31
CA ARG A 413 33.09 -11.11 15.81
C ARG A 413 34.63 -11.15 15.78
N GLU A 414 35.25 -11.77 16.77
CA GLU A 414 36.70 -11.93 16.86
C GLU A 414 37.24 -12.78 15.71
N GLU A 415 36.51 -13.86 15.35
CA GLU A 415 36.88 -14.72 14.23
C GLU A 415 36.67 -14.02 12.88
N ILE A 416 35.62 -13.21 12.75
CA ILE A 416 35.41 -12.37 11.56
C ILE A 416 36.54 -11.36 11.41
N ASP A 417 36.93 -10.67 12.49
CA ASP A 417 37.99 -9.69 12.47
C ASP A 417 39.35 -10.33 12.13
N GLU A 418 39.62 -11.54 12.65
CA GLU A 418 40.82 -12.32 12.30
C GLU A 418 40.87 -12.69 10.81
N LEU A 419 39.76 -13.19 10.28
CA LEU A 419 39.62 -13.49 8.86
C LEU A 419 39.78 -12.24 7.99
N GLU A 420 39.17 -11.12 8.41
CA GLU A 420 39.25 -9.85 7.69
C GLU A 420 40.67 -9.33 7.60
N ASN A 421 41.38 -9.34 8.72
CA ASN A 421 42.82 -8.95 8.76
C ASN A 421 43.65 -9.82 7.79
N TYR A 422 43.41 -11.13 7.78
CA TYR A 422 44.08 -12.03 6.86
C TYR A 422 43.76 -11.70 5.40
N VAL A 423 42.48 -11.49 5.07
CA VAL A 423 42.02 -11.18 3.72
C VAL A 423 42.56 -9.84 3.22
N ILE A 424 42.59 -8.81 4.06
CA ILE A 424 43.17 -7.50 3.73
C ILE A 424 44.65 -7.65 3.36
N ARG A 425 45.41 -8.38 4.18
CA ARG A 425 46.87 -8.54 3.99
C ARG A 425 47.26 -9.42 2.81
N THR A 426 46.46 -10.45 2.56
CA THR A 426 46.76 -11.40 1.47
C THR A 426 46.11 -11.02 0.15
N GLY A 427 45.07 -10.14 0.16
CA GLY A 427 44.27 -9.81 -0.99
C GLY A 427 43.39 -10.99 -1.46
N ALA A 428 43.02 -11.91 -0.56
CA ALA A 428 42.20 -13.06 -0.87
C ALA A 428 40.82 -12.62 -1.40
N ARG A 429 40.44 -13.09 -2.59
CA ARG A 429 39.16 -12.79 -3.25
C ARG A 429 38.80 -13.88 -4.22
N GLY A 430 37.51 -13.96 -4.59
CA GLY A 430 36.98 -14.90 -5.56
C GLY A 430 36.63 -16.26 -4.97
N TYR A 431 35.55 -16.87 -5.45
CA TYR A 431 35.07 -18.18 -5.01
C TYR A 431 36.18 -19.23 -4.97
N ARG A 432 37.05 -19.28 -6.00
CA ARG A 432 38.17 -20.26 -6.07
C ARG A 432 39.15 -20.13 -4.91
N THR A 433 39.34 -18.95 -4.35
CA THR A 433 40.25 -18.73 -3.22
C THR A 433 39.62 -19.25 -1.93
N TYR A 434 38.33 -18.92 -1.71
CA TYR A 434 37.62 -19.37 -0.51
C TYR A 434 37.27 -20.87 -0.52
N SER A 435 37.10 -21.50 -1.69
CA SER A 435 36.84 -22.94 -1.81
C SER A 435 38.08 -23.80 -1.55
N ARG A 436 39.28 -23.21 -1.47
CA ARG A 436 40.55 -23.93 -1.20
C ARG A 436 41.12 -23.50 0.13
N LEU A 437 42.04 -24.33 0.69
CA LEU A 437 42.76 -23.98 1.89
C LEU A 437 43.61 -22.72 1.66
N PHE A 438 43.57 -21.82 2.62
CA PHE A 438 44.50 -20.71 2.67
C PHE A 438 45.88 -21.24 2.97
N THR A 439 46.86 -20.89 2.16
CA THR A 439 48.26 -21.35 2.28
C THR A 439 49.23 -20.18 2.38
N ARG A 440 48.79 -18.96 2.03
CA ARG A 440 49.62 -17.76 2.05
C ARG A 440 49.83 -17.29 3.51
N ARG A 441 51.08 -17.18 3.94
CA ARG A 441 51.44 -16.64 5.25
C ARG A 441 51.61 -15.13 5.14
N THR A 442 51.26 -14.38 6.19
CA THR A 442 51.43 -12.93 6.29
C THR A 442 52.78 -12.62 6.95
N GLU A 443 53.34 -11.44 6.68
CA GLU A 443 54.61 -10.99 7.27
C GLU A 443 54.59 -11.00 8.81
N GLU A 444 53.46 -10.59 9.43
CA GLU A 444 53.27 -10.65 10.90
C GLU A 444 53.30 -12.07 11.47
N MET A 445 52.78 -13.05 10.71
CA MET A 445 52.89 -14.46 11.12
C MET A 445 54.36 -14.88 11.12
N GLN A 446 55.17 -14.35 10.22
CA GLN A 446 56.60 -14.63 10.11
C GLN A 446 57.43 -13.88 11.16
N GLU A 447 57.09 -12.62 11.46
CA GLU A 447 57.78 -11.80 12.48
C GLU A 447 57.47 -12.23 13.92
N ASN A 448 56.24 -12.64 14.22
CA ASN A 448 55.86 -13.19 15.50
C ASN A 448 56.38 -14.62 15.72
N ALA A 449 57.04 -15.20 14.73
CA ALA A 449 57.58 -16.55 14.74
C ALA A 449 58.94 -16.71 15.45
N GLU A 450 59.42 -15.73 16.21
CA GLU A 450 60.51 -15.98 17.17
C GLU A 450 60.17 -17.04 18.23
N GLY A 451 58.96 -17.63 18.18
CA GLY A 451 58.47 -18.58 19.17
C GLY A 451 58.14 -19.99 18.69
N SER A 452 57.69 -20.23 17.48
CA SER A 452 57.58 -21.58 16.91
C SER A 452 56.72 -21.64 15.61
N GLU A 453 57.19 -22.40 14.62
CA GLU A 453 56.48 -22.92 13.45
C GLU A 453 55.09 -23.49 13.83
N GLN A 454 54.95 -24.01 15.05
CA GLN A 454 53.70 -24.52 15.62
C GLN A 454 52.66 -23.42 15.92
N ALA A 455 53.04 -22.18 16.21
CA ALA A 455 52.08 -21.08 16.45
C ALA A 455 51.48 -20.58 15.12
N GLU A 456 52.34 -20.49 14.09
CA GLU A 456 51.85 -20.15 12.72
C GLU A 456 50.89 -21.21 12.18
N GLU A 457 51.22 -22.49 12.36
CA GLU A 457 50.38 -23.61 11.90
C GLU A 457 49.03 -23.57 12.58
N LYS A 458 48.96 -23.34 13.88
CA LYS A 458 47.70 -23.19 14.62
C LYS A 458 46.86 -21.99 14.15
N THR A 459 47.50 -20.87 13.82
CA THR A 459 46.78 -19.70 13.27
C THR A 459 46.21 -20.00 11.89
N MET A 460 46.99 -20.66 11.03
CA MET A 460 46.52 -21.07 9.73
C MET A 460 45.40 -22.14 9.79
N GLU A 461 45.49 -23.08 10.72
CA GLU A 461 44.43 -24.06 10.98
C GLU A 461 43.13 -23.34 11.41
N ARG A 462 43.25 -22.36 12.32
CA ARG A 462 42.11 -21.58 12.81
C ARG A 462 41.48 -20.77 11.67
N LEU A 463 42.25 -20.06 10.87
CA LEU A 463 41.75 -19.32 9.71
C LEU A 463 41.07 -20.24 8.69
N ASN A 464 41.63 -21.42 8.43
CA ASN A 464 41.04 -22.39 7.54
C ASN A 464 39.73 -23.01 8.10
N ARG A 465 39.63 -23.16 9.43
CA ARG A 465 38.39 -23.57 10.08
C ARG A 465 37.31 -22.50 9.88
N ILE A 466 37.61 -21.21 10.12
CA ILE A 466 36.66 -20.10 9.92
C ILE A 466 36.25 -20.03 8.46
N ARG A 467 37.20 -20.13 7.52
CA ARG A 467 36.93 -20.18 6.09
C ARG A 467 35.97 -21.34 5.76
N GLN A 468 36.20 -22.54 6.34
CA GLN A 468 35.39 -23.72 6.07
C GLN A 468 33.95 -23.52 6.60
N GLN A 469 33.80 -23.02 7.84
CA GLN A 469 32.48 -22.69 8.41
C GLN A 469 31.72 -21.70 7.52
N PHE A 470 32.41 -20.67 7.00
CA PHE A 470 31.83 -19.72 6.07
C PHE A 470 31.38 -20.40 4.76
N MET A 471 32.23 -21.23 4.17
CA MET A 471 31.91 -21.92 2.91
C MET A 471 30.78 -22.92 3.09
N ASP A 472 30.80 -23.71 4.18
CA ASP A 472 29.72 -24.67 4.48
C ASP A 472 28.35 -23.97 4.60
N ALA A 473 28.33 -22.76 5.14
CA ALA A 473 27.11 -21.96 5.27
C ALA A 473 26.52 -21.51 3.94
N VAL A 474 27.34 -21.31 2.90
CA VAL A 474 26.90 -20.70 1.63
C VAL A 474 26.98 -21.62 0.41
N GLU A 475 27.66 -22.77 0.51
CA GLU A 475 27.91 -23.67 -0.64
C GLU A 475 26.63 -24.17 -1.28
N ILE A 476 25.57 -24.34 -0.53
CA ILE A 476 24.25 -24.75 -1.03
C ILE A 476 23.67 -23.78 -2.05
N LEU A 477 24.13 -22.52 -2.05
CA LEU A 477 23.73 -21.49 -3.02
C LEU A 477 24.64 -21.47 -4.27
N HIS A 478 25.63 -22.38 -4.35
CA HIS A 478 26.50 -22.50 -5.51
C HIS A 478 25.80 -23.25 -6.63
N MET A 479 25.29 -22.53 -7.58
CA MET A 479 24.42 -23.04 -8.62
C MET A 479 25.05 -22.94 -10.03
N GLY A 480 24.68 -23.87 -10.88
CA GLY A 480 25.09 -23.91 -12.29
C GLY A 480 24.42 -22.80 -13.13
N SER A 481 24.99 -22.53 -14.29
CA SER A 481 24.49 -21.50 -15.20
C SER A 481 23.16 -21.85 -15.90
N GLN A 482 22.69 -23.07 -15.77
CA GLN A 482 21.49 -23.58 -16.44
C GLN A 482 20.30 -23.79 -15.50
N GLU A 483 20.42 -23.44 -14.23
CA GLU A 483 19.35 -23.62 -13.25
C GLU A 483 18.27 -22.54 -13.38
N LYS A 484 17.03 -22.95 -13.12
CA LYS A 484 15.85 -22.12 -13.22
C LYS A 484 15.59 -21.33 -11.94
N ALA A 485 14.69 -20.35 -12.00
CA ALA A 485 14.33 -19.54 -10.84
C ALA A 485 13.76 -20.38 -9.67
N GLY A 486 13.02 -21.45 -9.97
CA GLY A 486 12.51 -22.38 -8.96
C GLY A 486 13.61 -23.12 -8.20
N ASP A 487 14.67 -23.54 -8.90
CA ASP A 487 15.82 -24.20 -8.27
C ASP A 487 16.52 -23.23 -7.29
N TYR A 488 16.66 -21.95 -7.69
CA TYR A 488 17.20 -20.90 -6.81
C TYR A 488 16.35 -20.69 -5.55
N VAL A 489 15.04 -20.69 -5.67
CA VAL A 489 14.15 -20.57 -4.52
C VAL A 489 14.27 -21.78 -3.61
N SER A 490 14.32 -22.99 -4.16
CA SER A 490 14.51 -24.22 -3.37
C SER A 490 15.83 -24.21 -2.60
N HIS A 491 16.93 -23.87 -3.26
CA HIS A 491 18.23 -23.73 -2.60
C HIS A 491 18.26 -22.62 -1.56
N LEU A 492 17.46 -21.55 -1.73
CA LEU A 492 17.34 -20.51 -0.73
C LEU A 492 16.55 -20.98 0.50
N TYR A 493 15.51 -21.81 0.33
CA TYR A 493 14.84 -22.47 1.46
C TYR A 493 15.81 -23.37 2.23
N ASP A 494 16.55 -24.23 1.52
CA ASP A 494 17.54 -25.12 2.12
C ASP A 494 18.64 -24.34 2.84
N PHE A 495 19.08 -23.21 2.28
CA PHE A 495 20.04 -22.28 2.90
C PHE A 495 19.52 -21.71 4.22
N LEU A 496 18.25 -21.29 4.26
CA LEU A 496 17.64 -20.73 5.47
C LEU A 496 17.46 -21.81 6.54
N GLU A 497 17.10 -23.03 6.17
CA GLU A 497 16.95 -24.16 7.06
C GLU A 497 18.30 -24.63 7.61
N GLN A 498 19.28 -24.88 6.76
CA GLN A 498 20.63 -25.34 7.13
C GLN A 498 21.30 -24.37 8.11
N ASN A 499 21.13 -23.07 7.89
CA ASN A 499 21.68 -22.03 8.76
C ASN A 499 20.78 -21.71 9.97
N GLN A 500 19.72 -22.47 10.21
CA GLN A 500 18.81 -22.33 11.36
C GLN A 500 18.28 -20.89 11.55
N VAL A 501 18.02 -20.18 10.46
CA VAL A 501 17.64 -18.75 10.48
C VAL A 501 16.39 -18.50 11.30
N GLN A 502 15.38 -19.40 11.20
CA GLN A 502 14.15 -19.29 11.98
C GLN A 502 14.42 -19.32 13.50
N GLN A 503 15.31 -20.22 13.97
CA GLN A 503 15.65 -20.30 15.39
C GLN A 503 16.41 -19.05 15.87
N LYS A 504 17.29 -18.52 15.06
CA LYS A 504 18.01 -17.25 15.36
C LYS A 504 17.04 -16.09 15.52
N LEU A 505 16.05 -15.98 14.63
CA LEU A 505 15.01 -14.95 14.71
C LEU A 505 14.16 -15.10 15.98
N LEU A 506 13.80 -16.31 16.37
CA LEU A 506 13.08 -16.57 17.63
C LEU A 506 13.93 -16.15 18.86
N ASN A 507 15.23 -16.39 18.83
CA ASN A 507 16.13 -15.95 19.90
C ASN A 507 16.19 -14.41 19.99
N TYR A 508 16.30 -13.70 18.87
CA TYR A 508 16.23 -12.23 18.82
C TYR A 508 14.87 -11.72 19.29
N GLN A 509 13.77 -12.31 18.87
CA GLN A 509 12.43 -11.95 19.35
C GLN A 509 12.35 -12.03 20.87
N GLN A 510 12.77 -13.15 21.47
CA GLN A 510 12.74 -13.34 22.92
C GLN A 510 13.66 -12.35 23.67
N GLN A 511 14.78 -12.00 23.07
CA GLN A 511 15.67 -10.97 23.61
C GLN A 511 14.98 -9.61 23.65
N PHE A 512 14.37 -9.16 22.55
CA PHE A 512 13.65 -7.88 22.50
C PHE A 512 12.42 -7.86 23.40
N GLU A 513 11.73 -8.99 23.59
CA GLU A 513 10.64 -9.10 24.56
C GLU A 513 11.15 -8.88 25.99
N LYS A 514 12.31 -9.46 26.36
CA LYS A 514 12.95 -9.25 27.68
C LYS A 514 13.42 -7.82 27.88
N GLU A 515 13.90 -7.17 26.83
CA GLU A 515 14.32 -5.78 26.83
C GLU A 515 13.14 -4.80 26.82
N GLY A 516 11.88 -5.29 26.62
CA GLY A 516 10.66 -4.48 26.55
C GLY A 516 10.42 -3.81 25.18
N ASP A 517 11.26 -4.08 24.18
CA ASP A 517 11.06 -3.58 22.81
C ASP A 517 10.08 -4.46 22.03
N LEU A 518 8.80 -4.31 22.36
CA LEU A 518 7.72 -5.07 21.73
C LEU A 518 7.57 -4.77 20.22
N SER A 519 8.09 -3.64 19.76
CA SER A 519 8.03 -3.27 18.34
C SER A 519 8.98 -4.13 17.51
N ARG A 520 10.24 -4.23 17.94
CA ARG A 520 11.22 -5.13 17.30
C ARG A 520 10.84 -6.59 17.49
N ALA A 521 10.37 -6.99 18.67
CA ALA A 521 9.91 -8.35 18.90
C ALA A 521 8.86 -8.79 17.87
N ARG A 522 7.86 -7.95 17.58
CA ARG A 522 6.85 -8.21 16.54
C ARG A 522 7.43 -8.26 15.13
N GLU A 523 8.38 -7.40 14.79
CA GLU A 523 9.07 -7.43 13.51
C GLU A 523 9.76 -8.78 13.30
N TYR A 524 10.55 -9.22 14.29
CA TYR A 524 11.29 -10.49 14.21
C TYR A 524 10.37 -11.71 14.23
N ALA A 525 9.20 -11.64 14.87
CA ALA A 525 8.20 -12.70 14.83
C ALA A 525 7.56 -12.88 13.45
N GLN A 526 7.51 -11.85 12.62
CA GLN A 526 6.80 -11.85 11.34
C GLN A 526 7.72 -11.98 10.12
N ILE A 527 8.99 -11.57 10.25
CA ILE A 527 9.90 -11.42 9.10
C ILE A 527 10.11 -12.74 8.33
N TYR A 528 10.23 -13.86 9.03
CA TYR A 528 10.42 -15.17 8.39
C TYR A 528 9.22 -15.51 7.50
N ARG A 529 8.02 -15.35 8.02
CA ARG A 529 6.79 -15.59 7.26
C ARG A 529 6.68 -14.65 6.06
N LEU A 530 6.98 -13.36 6.22
CA LEU A 530 6.95 -12.40 5.11
C LEU A 530 7.91 -12.76 3.98
N VAL A 531 9.06 -13.35 4.31
CA VAL A 531 10.02 -13.86 3.30
C VAL A 531 9.45 -15.09 2.61
N MET A 532 8.83 -16.03 3.36
CA MET A 532 8.18 -17.20 2.77
C MET A 532 7.03 -16.78 1.86
N ASP A 533 6.14 -15.90 2.35
CA ASP A 533 5.02 -15.34 1.56
C ASP A 533 5.49 -14.62 0.28
N LEU A 534 6.77 -14.19 0.20
CA LEU A 534 7.38 -13.65 -1.01
C LEU A 534 7.98 -14.73 -1.92
N LEU A 535 8.60 -15.75 -1.33
CA LEU A 535 9.31 -16.80 -2.10
C LEU A 535 8.33 -17.79 -2.75
N ASP A 536 7.22 -18.10 -2.09
CA ASP A 536 6.20 -19.00 -2.62
C ASP A 536 5.65 -18.55 -3.98
N PRO A 537 5.18 -17.30 -4.17
CA PRO A 537 4.80 -16.79 -5.48
C PRO A 537 5.94 -16.76 -6.50
N VAL A 538 7.19 -16.53 -6.08
CA VAL A 538 8.33 -16.57 -7.00
C VAL A 538 8.54 -18.00 -7.52
N TYR A 539 8.42 -18.98 -6.64
CA TYR A 539 8.49 -20.40 -7.02
C TYR A 539 7.36 -20.80 -7.97
N GLU A 540 6.11 -20.44 -7.61
CA GLU A 540 4.91 -20.80 -8.38
C GLU A 540 4.84 -20.12 -9.75
N LEU A 541 5.17 -18.83 -9.81
CA LEU A 541 4.98 -18.00 -11.01
C LEU A 541 6.21 -17.98 -11.92
N LEU A 542 7.40 -18.05 -11.36
CA LEU A 542 8.67 -17.93 -12.09
C LEU A 542 9.52 -19.19 -12.07
N GLY A 543 9.05 -20.28 -11.43
CA GLY A 543 9.83 -21.51 -11.27
C GLY A 543 10.48 -22.03 -12.56
N ASP A 544 9.84 -21.80 -13.69
CA ASP A 544 10.34 -22.19 -15.02
C ASP A 544 11.18 -21.12 -15.75
N MET A 545 11.43 -19.96 -15.14
CA MET A 545 12.14 -18.84 -15.77
C MET A 545 13.65 -18.79 -15.49
N GLU A 546 14.39 -18.27 -16.48
CA GLU A 546 15.77 -17.84 -16.32
C GLU A 546 15.84 -16.41 -15.76
N ARG A 547 16.68 -16.19 -14.76
CA ARG A 547 16.96 -14.97 -13.93
C ARG A 547 16.34 -13.63 -14.28
N THR A 548 15.56 -13.02 -13.32
CA THR A 548 15.28 -11.58 -13.25
C THR A 548 15.10 -11.08 -11.79
N ARG A 549 15.24 -9.75 -11.52
CA ARG A 549 15.34 -9.14 -10.17
C ARG A 549 14.16 -8.23 -9.79
N LEU A 550 13.76 -8.17 -8.50
CA LEU A 550 12.60 -7.43 -7.97
C LEU A 550 12.84 -6.45 -6.81
N LYS A 551 11.95 -5.44 -6.61
CA LYS A 551 11.77 -4.65 -5.36
C LYS A 551 10.51 -3.79 -5.26
N GLN A 552 10.09 -3.43 -4.02
CA GLN A 552 8.80 -2.82 -3.63
C GLN A 552 8.85 -1.59 -2.74
N VAL A 553 7.65 -0.99 -2.39
CA VAL A 553 7.28 -0.13 -1.34
C VAL A 553 5.97 0.44 -0.96
N LYS A 554 5.65 1.14 0.12
CA LYS A 554 4.51 2.04 0.46
C LYS A 554 4.52 2.66 1.84
N VAL A 555 3.85 3.77 2.13
CA VAL A 555 2.61 4.24 2.73
C VAL A 555 2.65 5.67 3.29
N LEU A 556 1.52 6.31 3.68
CA LEU A 556 1.22 7.72 3.67
C LEU A 556 0.74 8.33 4.99
N PHE A 557 1.12 9.59 5.32
CA PHE A 557 0.50 10.51 6.31
C PHE A 557 0.86 11.99 6.09
N PHE A 558 0.16 12.90 6.78
CA PHE A 558 0.25 14.32 6.47
C PHE A 558 0.96 15.17 7.56
N LEU A 559 2.22 15.56 7.37
CA LEU A 559 2.90 16.74 7.92
C LEU A 559 3.53 17.52 6.78
N GLY A 560 3.90 18.76 7.01
CA GLY A 560 4.52 19.59 5.98
C GLY A 560 3.51 20.16 5.00
N VAL A 561 2.53 20.94 5.48
CA VAL A 561 1.61 21.71 4.62
C VAL A 561 2.35 22.93 4.10
N ASN A 562 3.28 22.71 3.16
CA ASN A 562 3.97 23.78 2.47
C ASN A 562 3.55 23.80 1.00
N ASP A 563 3.67 24.93 0.35
CA ASP A 563 3.41 25.07 -1.09
C ASP A 563 4.25 24.04 -1.88
N GLY A 564 3.57 23.23 -2.69
CA GLY A 564 4.18 22.10 -3.39
C GLY A 564 4.14 20.75 -2.65
N ASN A 565 3.82 20.71 -1.34
CA ASN A 565 3.64 19.49 -0.58
C ASN A 565 2.16 19.11 -0.39
N ILE A 566 1.28 20.11 -0.18
CA ILE A 566 -0.17 19.91 -0.18
C ILE A 566 -0.85 21.14 -0.82
N PRO A 567 -1.52 21.00 -1.96
CA PRO A 567 -1.58 19.80 -2.79
C PRO A 567 -0.21 19.44 -3.37
N LYS A 568 0.13 18.16 -3.33
CA LYS A 568 1.41 17.68 -3.89
C LYS A 568 1.48 18.02 -5.37
N ASN A 569 2.59 18.57 -5.82
CA ASN A 569 2.87 18.61 -7.25
C ASN A 569 2.88 17.17 -7.75
N ALA A 570 1.99 16.87 -8.70
CA ALA A 570 1.88 15.54 -9.25
C ALA A 570 3.25 15.09 -9.77
N SER A 571 3.64 13.85 -9.42
CA SER A 571 4.88 13.26 -9.90
C SER A 571 4.88 13.24 -11.42
N LYS A 572 5.85 13.87 -12.04
CA LYS A 572 5.99 13.90 -13.49
C LYS A 572 6.30 12.51 -14.03
N GLY A 573 5.40 11.97 -14.87
CA GLY A 573 5.75 11.00 -15.88
C GLY A 573 5.69 9.53 -15.50
N GLY A 574 4.49 8.91 -15.59
CA GLY A 574 4.35 7.48 -15.87
C GLY A 574 4.62 7.13 -17.35
N ILE A 575 4.43 5.87 -17.75
CA ILE A 575 4.54 5.40 -19.16
C ILE A 575 3.65 6.24 -20.08
N ILE A 576 2.44 6.58 -19.63
CA ILE A 576 1.54 7.53 -20.28
C ILE A 576 1.78 8.88 -19.61
N SER A 577 2.36 9.83 -20.33
CA SER A 577 2.61 11.18 -19.82
C SER A 577 1.30 11.94 -19.56
N ASP A 578 1.35 12.97 -18.73
CA ASP A 578 0.18 13.78 -18.39
C ASP A 578 -0.49 14.38 -19.64
N MET A 579 0.30 14.87 -20.59
CA MET A 579 -0.20 15.37 -21.88
C MET A 579 -0.82 14.27 -22.76
N ASP A 580 -0.32 13.04 -22.64
CA ASP A 580 -0.88 11.90 -23.36
C ASP A 580 -2.18 11.46 -22.71
N ARG A 581 -2.26 11.49 -21.37
CA ARG A 581 -3.45 11.19 -20.59
C ARG A 581 -4.59 12.16 -20.88
N GLU A 582 -4.33 13.47 -20.86
CA GLU A 582 -5.31 14.49 -21.22
C GLU A 582 -5.85 14.27 -22.64
N PHE A 583 -4.97 14.01 -23.59
CA PHE A 583 -5.36 13.70 -24.97
C PHE A 583 -6.27 12.46 -25.08
N LEU A 584 -5.98 11.40 -24.30
CA LEU A 584 -6.77 10.17 -24.31
C LEU A 584 -8.15 10.38 -23.64
N ILE A 585 -8.21 11.18 -22.58
CA ILE A 585 -9.48 11.58 -21.94
C ILE A 585 -10.33 12.42 -22.90
N GLU A 586 -9.74 13.39 -23.61
CA GLU A 586 -10.43 14.19 -24.64
C GLU A 586 -10.96 13.33 -25.79
N SER A 587 -10.34 12.19 -26.08
CA SER A 587 -10.82 11.24 -27.09
C SER A 587 -12.00 10.38 -26.62
N GLY A 588 -12.51 10.60 -25.40
CA GLY A 588 -13.71 9.96 -24.85
C GLY A 588 -13.46 8.69 -24.05
N THR A 589 -12.22 8.41 -23.66
CA THR A 589 -11.89 7.26 -22.79
C THR A 589 -11.73 7.72 -21.35
N GLU A 590 -12.48 7.12 -20.42
CA GLU A 590 -12.33 7.39 -18.99
C GLU A 590 -11.05 6.73 -18.48
N MET A 591 -10.17 7.53 -17.91
CA MET A 591 -8.90 7.13 -17.31
C MET A 591 -8.74 7.71 -15.91
N ALA A 592 -7.73 7.27 -15.17
CA ALA A 592 -7.41 7.87 -13.88
C ALA A 592 -7.22 9.39 -14.00
N PRO A 593 -7.60 10.16 -12.96
CA PRO A 593 -7.56 11.61 -12.99
C PRO A 593 -6.17 12.13 -13.37
N SER A 594 -6.15 13.16 -14.26
CA SER A 594 -4.92 13.87 -14.58
C SER A 594 -4.33 14.55 -13.33
N PRO A 595 -3.04 14.93 -13.32
CA PRO A 595 -2.44 15.65 -12.20
C PRO A 595 -3.20 16.90 -11.79
N ARG A 596 -3.79 17.61 -12.75
CA ARG A 596 -4.63 18.76 -12.51
C ARG A 596 -5.93 18.38 -11.78
N GLN A 597 -6.58 17.32 -12.21
CA GLN A 597 -7.78 16.78 -11.55
C GLN A 597 -7.44 16.23 -10.17
N GLN A 598 -6.31 15.54 -10.01
CA GLN A 598 -5.82 15.06 -8.71
C GLN A 598 -5.61 16.21 -7.71
N MET A 599 -5.09 17.35 -8.16
CA MET A 599 -4.95 18.54 -7.30
C MET A 599 -6.32 19.01 -6.78
N TYR A 600 -7.35 18.98 -7.61
CA TYR A 600 -8.70 19.37 -7.16
C TYR A 600 -9.29 18.33 -6.19
N ILE A 601 -9.05 17.05 -6.43
CA ILE A 601 -9.44 15.95 -5.52
C ILE A 601 -8.74 16.09 -4.17
N GLN A 602 -7.45 16.43 -4.16
CA GLN A 602 -6.69 16.66 -2.91
C GLN A 602 -7.25 17.84 -2.11
N ARG A 603 -7.80 18.89 -2.75
CA ARG A 603 -8.51 19.95 -2.03
C ARG A 603 -9.75 19.43 -1.31
N LEU A 604 -10.50 18.54 -1.93
CA LEU A 604 -11.64 17.89 -1.28
C LEU A 604 -11.18 17.05 -0.08
N TYR A 605 -10.11 16.28 -0.22
CA TYR A 605 -9.56 15.50 0.90
C TYR A 605 -9.05 16.39 2.03
N LEU A 606 -8.36 17.48 1.70
CA LEU A 606 -7.91 18.44 2.71
C LEU A 606 -9.10 19.08 3.44
N TYR A 607 -10.13 19.51 2.70
CA TYR A 607 -11.38 20.00 3.27
C TYR A 607 -11.99 18.95 4.21
N LEU A 608 -12.13 17.70 3.79
CA LEU A 608 -12.71 16.63 4.62
C LEU A 608 -11.87 16.37 5.88
N ASN A 609 -10.55 16.45 5.80
CA ASN A 609 -9.67 16.25 6.95
C ASN A 609 -9.68 17.43 7.91
N MET A 610 -9.69 18.66 7.41
CA MET A 610 -9.73 19.87 8.25
C MET A 610 -11.11 20.10 8.89
N THR A 611 -12.14 19.44 8.38
CA THR A 611 -13.53 19.59 8.86
C THR A 611 -14.09 18.32 9.54
N LYS A 612 -13.23 17.32 9.74
CA LYS A 612 -13.52 16.15 10.57
C LYS A 612 -13.20 16.44 12.01
#